data_8929d1d22f80cc31ed2a3c6160419f26
#
_entry.id   8929d1d22f80cc31ed2a3c6160419f26
#
_cell.length_a   1.000
_cell.length_b   1.000
_cell.length_c   1.000
_cell.angle_alpha   90.00
_cell.angle_beta   90.00
_cell.angle_gamma   90.00
#
_symmetry.space_group_name_H-M   'P 1'
#
loop_
_entity.id
_entity.type
_entity.pdbx_description
1 polymer ?
#
loop_
_entity_poly.entity_id
_entity_poly.type
_entity_poly.pdbx_seq_one_letter_code
_entity_poly.pdbx_strand_id
1 'polypeptide(L)'
;MKKFSIITLLCLLFFIVSGCEDLTPNNDDNPIDSNIEKINIESFDRLFNDEMMKTLTIKITENEWMSLNDAMKSYAKQFDGDLRTDYYAKANLTYEDDLGEVEILDIGLRTRGNLSRVLIENDDGTLNLSNFKISFDEDFDQSELVVNKKRTAFELEELDMKFNRNWDSTYLTEKFSLDLFSDFGVYAATTTFANLYIQIDDELHYYGIYTIFEPIDKNFLQRRMTDDEAEGNLYKSLWQQFLPASLQPLTDAKEIGMKDVSMNYRPTYDLKTNEKAGDTSDLLEFINQINTLNDVDFIQYIDDYFNVDMFIRLLAVGVLLGNPDDYRAMGNNYYFYHNDLVNQWTMIPYDYDHGLGQGWAGEPVFSNYSIGMDIYDWGNINQYFLGLQEYSHPLVDRILNVSKYQILYENYLSELVDPDNNLFSYDHFLNKYNMQKGLYDEMVSEAMMNLRFDLRNIEWYINAKVADIEEQLTFYALHPELRGF
;
A
#
# COMPACT_ATOMS: atom_id res chain seq x y z
N MET A 1 33.72 77.47 11.84
CA MET A 1 33.02 78.64 12.53
C MET A 1 31.63 78.22 12.94
N LYS A 2 31.29 78.51 14.25
CA LYS A 2 30.01 78.42 14.95
C LYS A 2 29.48 77.00 15.22
N LYS A 3 29.59 76.46 16.40
CA LYS A 3 29.18 76.77 17.78
C LYS A 3 27.76 76.27 18.09
N PHE A 4 27.73 75.24 18.99
CA PHE A 4 26.88 75.11 20.22
C PHE A 4 25.35 74.92 19.99
N SER A 5 24.73 73.95 20.63
CA SER A 5 24.45 73.87 22.05
C SER A 5 23.94 72.55 22.53
N ILE A 6 24.46 72.14 23.67
CA ILE A 6 24.01 71.03 24.54
C ILE A 6 22.76 71.55 25.28
N ILE A 7 21.72 70.75 25.32
CA ILE A 7 20.68 70.80 26.37
C ILE A 7 20.52 69.39 26.95
N THR A 8 21.02 69.30 28.16
CA THR A 8 20.83 68.20 29.10
C THR A 8 19.43 68.28 29.65
N LEU A 9 18.61 67.26 29.51
CA LEU A 9 17.40 67.11 30.31
C LEU A 9 17.41 65.76 31.01
N LEU A 10 17.59 65.87 32.31
CA LEU A 10 17.51 64.80 33.29
C LEU A 10 16.03 64.44 33.47
N CYS A 11 15.62 63.25 33.22
CA CYS A 11 14.32 62.73 33.66
C CYS A 11 14.48 61.35 34.28
N LEU A 12 14.03 61.33 35.50
CA LEU A 12 13.93 60.27 36.49
C LEU A 12 13.69 58.86 35.95
N LEU A 13 14.50 57.94 36.44
CA LEU A 13 14.23 56.54 36.50
C LEU A 13 12.99 56.22 37.34
N PHE A 14 11.94 55.71 36.75
CA PHE A 14 10.98 54.88 37.43
C PHE A 14 11.26 53.46 36.97
N PHE A 15 11.83 52.62 37.84
CA PHE A 15 11.85 51.18 37.72
C PHE A 15 10.43 50.67 37.91
N ILE A 16 9.78 50.31 36.80
CA ILE A 16 8.66 49.37 36.82
C ILE A 16 9.29 48.03 36.48
N VAL A 17 9.41 47.16 37.48
CA VAL A 17 9.66 45.75 37.32
C VAL A 17 8.38 45.16 36.75
N SER A 18 8.28 45.11 35.42
CA SER A 18 7.36 44.23 34.75
C SER A 18 8.08 42.91 34.56
N GLY A 19 7.62 41.87 35.23
CA GLY A 19 8.09 40.52 35.01
C GLY A 19 7.92 40.16 33.51
N CYS A 20 9.02 39.83 32.87
CA CYS A 20 8.96 39.05 31.66
C CYS A 20 8.46 37.65 32.09
N GLU A 21 7.19 37.37 31.87
CA GLU A 21 6.76 36.01 31.72
C GLU A 21 7.41 35.51 30.43
N ASP A 22 8.26 34.52 30.58
CA ASP A 22 8.72 33.68 29.46
C ASP A 22 7.49 33.16 28.73
N LEU A 23 7.25 33.72 27.54
CA LEU A 23 6.40 33.09 26.55
C LEU A 23 7.15 31.85 26.04
N THR A 24 7.15 30.78 26.81
CA THR A 24 7.29 29.43 26.25
C THR A 24 6.19 29.28 25.23
N PRO A 25 6.47 28.79 24.03
CA PRO A 25 5.41 28.42 23.11
C PRO A 25 4.52 27.41 23.86
N ASN A 26 3.27 27.79 24.07
CA ASN A 26 2.27 26.84 24.51
C ASN A 26 2.34 25.66 23.55
N ASN A 27 2.76 24.53 24.06
CA ASN A 27 2.30 23.27 23.55
C ASN A 27 0.78 23.31 23.75
N ASP A 28 0.07 23.62 22.69
CA ASP A 28 -1.36 23.34 22.60
C ASP A 28 -1.55 21.80 22.48
N ASP A 29 -1.13 21.09 23.51
CA ASP A 29 -1.78 19.86 23.91
C ASP A 29 -3.12 20.28 24.50
N ASN A 30 -4.07 20.52 23.61
CA ASN A 30 -5.42 20.90 23.98
C ASN A 30 -6.00 19.73 24.78
N PRO A 31 -6.26 19.86 26.10
CA PRO A 31 -6.73 18.73 26.92
C PRO A 31 -8.14 18.24 26.50
N ILE A 32 -8.76 18.90 25.52
CA ILE A 32 -10.04 18.48 24.93
C ILE A 32 -9.88 17.22 24.08
N ASP A 33 -8.70 16.98 23.47
CA ASP A 33 -8.46 15.87 22.55
C ASP A 33 -8.30 14.51 23.27
N SER A 34 -7.95 14.51 24.56
CA SER A 34 -7.76 13.30 25.35
C SER A 34 -9.07 12.63 25.86
N ASN A 35 -10.21 13.35 25.75
CA ASN A 35 -11.50 12.88 26.26
C ASN A 35 -12.52 12.54 25.15
N ILE A 36 -12.16 12.63 23.87
CA ILE A 36 -13.06 12.20 22.79
C ILE A 36 -12.98 10.68 22.72
N GLU A 37 -14.11 10.04 23.05
CA GLU A 37 -14.25 8.59 22.93
C GLU A 37 -14.15 8.20 21.45
N LYS A 38 -13.29 7.20 21.14
CA LYS A 38 -13.17 6.66 19.77
C LYS A 38 -14.49 6.01 19.40
N ILE A 39 -15.14 6.51 18.35
CA ILE A 39 -16.40 5.97 17.85
C ILE A 39 -16.08 5.05 16.68
N ASN A 40 -16.45 3.79 16.78
CA ASN A 40 -16.40 2.84 15.67
C ASN A 40 -17.81 2.48 15.20
N ILE A 41 -18.00 2.50 13.88
CA ILE A 41 -19.24 2.12 13.21
C ILE A 41 -18.99 0.78 12.51
N GLU A 42 -19.61 -0.28 12.99
CA GLU A 42 -19.49 -1.64 12.46
C GLU A 42 -18.11 -2.30 12.64
N SER A 43 -18.09 -3.62 12.49
CA SER A 43 -16.89 -4.43 12.67
C SER A 43 -16.10 -4.63 11.36
N PHE A 44 -14.81 -4.85 11.51
CA PHE A 44 -13.90 -5.23 10.41
C PHE A 44 -14.37 -6.52 9.71
N ASP A 45 -14.72 -7.54 10.49
CA ASP A 45 -15.17 -8.84 9.98
C ASP A 45 -16.43 -8.74 9.12
N ARG A 46 -17.33 -7.78 9.38
CA ARG A 46 -18.52 -7.57 8.57
C ARG A 46 -18.16 -7.09 7.16
N LEU A 47 -17.25 -6.11 7.04
CA LEU A 47 -16.81 -5.60 5.74
C LEU A 47 -16.03 -6.67 4.96
N PHE A 48 -15.12 -7.39 5.62
CA PHE A 48 -14.22 -8.34 4.96
C PHE A 48 -14.76 -9.78 4.92
N ASN A 49 -16.03 -10.00 5.21
CA ASN A 49 -16.66 -11.30 5.03
C ASN A 49 -16.85 -11.64 3.55
N ASP A 50 -16.07 -12.59 3.05
CA ASP A 50 -16.11 -13.01 1.64
C ASP A 50 -17.35 -13.86 1.27
N GLU A 51 -18.15 -14.26 2.23
CA GLU A 51 -19.38 -15.04 1.99
C GLU A 51 -20.61 -14.18 1.72
N MET A 52 -20.51 -12.85 1.89
CA MET A 52 -21.61 -11.91 1.71
C MET A 52 -21.39 -10.95 0.54
N MET A 53 -22.45 -10.73 -0.23
CA MET A 53 -22.51 -9.64 -1.21
C MET A 53 -22.53 -8.30 -0.47
N LYS A 54 -21.76 -7.35 -0.97
CA LYS A 54 -21.67 -6.00 -0.40
C LYS A 54 -21.96 -4.96 -1.47
N THR A 55 -22.68 -3.93 -1.09
CA THR A 55 -22.92 -2.75 -1.91
C THR A 55 -22.48 -1.50 -1.14
N LEU A 56 -21.66 -0.70 -1.77
CA LEU A 56 -21.25 0.62 -1.31
C LEU A 56 -21.91 1.67 -2.20
N THR A 57 -22.67 2.59 -1.60
CA THR A 57 -23.22 3.75 -2.32
C THR A 57 -22.65 5.02 -1.71
N ILE A 58 -21.83 5.73 -2.50
CA ILE A 58 -21.31 7.05 -2.14
C ILE A 58 -22.30 8.09 -2.60
N LYS A 59 -22.90 8.83 -1.65
CA LYS A 59 -23.84 9.92 -1.92
C LYS A 59 -23.10 11.25 -1.81
N ILE A 60 -22.99 11.98 -2.91
CA ILE A 60 -22.24 13.23 -3.00
C ILE A 60 -23.05 14.28 -3.78
N THR A 61 -22.94 15.56 -3.38
CA THR A 61 -23.56 16.63 -4.15
C THR A 61 -22.76 16.91 -5.44
N GLU A 62 -23.45 17.40 -6.48
CA GLU A 62 -22.78 17.83 -7.72
C GLU A 62 -21.65 18.83 -7.41
N ASN A 63 -21.89 19.77 -6.49
CA ASN A 63 -20.89 20.78 -6.11
C ASN A 63 -19.63 20.15 -5.50
N GLU A 64 -19.75 19.18 -4.60
CA GLU A 64 -18.61 18.48 -4.01
C GLU A 64 -17.87 17.61 -5.05
N TRP A 65 -18.63 16.94 -5.93
CA TRP A 65 -18.07 16.16 -7.04
C TRP A 65 -17.23 17.02 -7.98
N MET A 66 -17.78 18.17 -8.41
CA MET A 66 -17.07 19.13 -9.24
C MET A 66 -15.86 19.73 -8.52
N SER A 67 -15.96 20.01 -7.21
CA SER A 67 -14.85 20.54 -6.43
C SER A 67 -13.67 19.57 -6.39
N LEU A 68 -13.93 18.26 -6.24
CA LEU A 68 -12.89 17.22 -6.34
C LEU A 68 -12.24 17.20 -7.72
N ASN A 69 -13.04 17.22 -8.78
CA ASN A 69 -12.55 17.22 -10.17
C ASN A 69 -11.70 18.47 -10.47
N ASP A 70 -12.13 19.64 -10.00
CA ASP A 70 -11.42 20.91 -10.16
C ASP A 70 -10.13 20.97 -9.34
N ALA A 71 -10.12 20.37 -8.15
CA ALA A 71 -8.89 20.22 -7.37
C ALA A 71 -7.86 19.37 -8.12
N MET A 72 -8.27 18.26 -8.75
CA MET A 72 -7.41 17.43 -9.60
C MET A 72 -6.87 18.21 -10.81
N LYS A 73 -7.76 18.95 -11.54
CA LYS A 73 -7.36 19.80 -12.66
C LYS A 73 -6.38 20.91 -12.25
N SER A 74 -6.62 21.52 -11.10
CA SER A 74 -5.77 22.58 -10.56
C SER A 74 -4.38 22.05 -10.18
N TYR A 75 -4.33 20.89 -9.57
CA TYR A 75 -3.08 20.21 -9.25
C TYR A 75 -2.30 19.84 -10.52
N ALA A 76 -2.98 19.28 -11.52
CA ALA A 76 -2.39 18.97 -12.83
C ALA A 76 -1.81 20.20 -13.53
N LYS A 77 -2.46 21.34 -13.41
CA LYS A 77 -1.97 22.61 -13.97
C LYS A 77 -0.71 23.11 -13.25
N GLN A 78 -0.61 22.87 -11.94
CA GLN A 78 0.53 23.28 -11.12
C GLN A 78 1.72 22.36 -11.32
N PHE A 79 1.51 21.06 -11.51
CA PHE A 79 2.51 20.00 -11.48
C PHE A 79 2.51 19.13 -12.75
N ASP A 80 2.50 19.76 -13.92
CA ASP A 80 2.74 19.16 -15.24
C ASP A 80 1.90 17.90 -15.53
N GLY A 81 0.59 17.99 -15.28
CA GLY A 81 -0.35 16.90 -15.56
C GLY A 81 -0.53 15.89 -14.43
N ASP A 82 0.13 16.09 -13.30
CA ASP A 82 -0.07 15.25 -12.12
C ASP A 82 -1.46 15.47 -11.50
N LEU A 83 -2.21 14.39 -11.28
CA LEU A 83 -3.58 14.42 -10.73
C LEU A 83 -3.63 14.10 -9.22
N ARG A 84 -2.48 14.00 -8.53
CA ARG A 84 -2.36 13.45 -7.17
C ARG A 84 -2.64 14.45 -6.07
N THR A 85 -3.78 15.16 -6.15
CA THR A 85 -4.26 16.01 -5.05
C THR A 85 -4.60 15.19 -3.80
N ASP A 86 -4.53 15.83 -2.63
CA ASP A 86 -4.98 15.32 -1.33
C ASP A 86 -6.33 15.91 -0.90
N TYR A 87 -6.99 16.65 -1.79
CA TYR A 87 -8.31 17.22 -1.53
C TYR A 87 -9.35 16.12 -1.27
N TYR A 88 -10.06 16.22 -0.15
CA TYR A 88 -11.23 15.42 0.17
C TYR A 88 -12.51 16.20 -0.09
N ALA A 89 -13.41 15.63 -0.89
CA ALA A 89 -14.77 16.10 -1.04
C ALA A 89 -15.66 15.50 0.04
N LYS A 90 -16.62 16.25 0.55
CA LYS A 90 -17.59 15.79 1.54
C LYS A 90 -18.65 14.91 0.90
N ALA A 91 -18.85 13.71 1.45
CA ALA A 91 -19.86 12.76 0.98
C ALA A 91 -20.46 11.96 2.15
N ASN A 92 -21.44 11.11 1.85
CA ASN A 92 -21.96 10.10 2.76
C ASN A 92 -21.77 8.73 2.14
N LEU A 93 -21.57 7.70 2.96
CA LEU A 93 -21.48 6.31 2.54
C LEU A 93 -22.68 5.53 3.06
N THR A 94 -23.35 4.81 2.19
CA THR A 94 -24.28 3.74 2.56
C THR A 94 -23.62 2.42 2.25
N TYR A 95 -23.47 1.58 3.26
CA TYR A 95 -23.03 0.18 3.15
C TYR A 95 -24.24 -0.73 3.32
N GLU A 96 -24.40 -1.72 2.46
CA GLU A 96 -25.49 -2.68 2.48
C GLU A 96 -24.97 -4.10 2.26
N ASP A 97 -25.44 -5.05 3.07
CA ASP A 97 -25.23 -6.49 2.95
C ASP A 97 -26.49 -7.25 3.41
N ASP A 98 -26.40 -8.59 3.51
CA ASP A 98 -27.51 -9.44 3.95
C ASP A 98 -27.96 -9.17 5.41
N LEU A 99 -27.14 -8.50 6.22
CA LEU A 99 -27.46 -8.12 7.60
C LEU A 99 -28.17 -6.78 7.69
N GLY A 100 -28.22 -6.02 6.61
CA GLY A 100 -28.92 -4.73 6.51
C GLY A 100 -28.00 -3.56 6.14
N GLU A 101 -28.59 -2.38 6.14
CA GLU A 101 -27.97 -1.12 5.73
C GLU A 101 -27.33 -0.38 6.89
N VAL A 102 -26.19 0.26 6.65
CA VAL A 102 -25.49 1.17 7.55
C VAL A 102 -25.19 2.47 6.82
N GLU A 103 -25.63 3.61 7.34
CA GLU A 103 -25.30 4.92 6.79
C GLU A 103 -24.20 5.59 7.63
N ILE A 104 -23.15 6.09 6.95
CA ILE A 104 -22.03 6.79 7.55
C ILE A 104 -21.98 8.17 6.93
N LEU A 105 -22.32 9.18 7.72
CA LEU A 105 -22.42 10.57 7.28
C LEU A 105 -21.03 11.25 7.33
N ASP A 106 -20.87 12.29 6.51
CA ASP A 106 -19.73 13.20 6.53
C ASP A 106 -18.37 12.46 6.39
N ILE A 107 -18.27 11.61 5.38
CA ILE A 107 -17.01 10.99 4.98
C ILE A 107 -16.23 11.90 4.02
N GLY A 108 -14.90 11.78 4.03
CA GLY A 108 -14.04 12.35 3.01
C GLY A 108 -13.90 11.42 1.80
N LEU A 109 -14.15 11.89 0.59
CA LEU A 109 -13.93 11.15 -0.65
C LEU A 109 -12.81 11.79 -1.47
N ARG A 110 -11.82 11.03 -1.87
CA ARG A 110 -10.80 11.45 -2.86
C ARG A 110 -10.40 10.32 -3.80
N THR A 111 -9.71 10.70 -4.89
CA THR A 111 -9.07 9.70 -5.75
C THR A 111 -7.76 9.19 -5.12
N ARG A 112 -7.37 7.96 -5.49
CA ARG A 112 -6.09 7.36 -5.08
C ARG A 112 -5.35 6.76 -6.29
N GLY A 113 -4.14 6.29 -6.05
CA GLY A 113 -3.28 5.69 -7.05
C GLY A 113 -2.14 6.61 -7.47
N ASN A 114 -1.25 6.08 -8.27
CA ASN A 114 -0.10 6.79 -8.84
C ASN A 114 -0.37 7.09 -10.33
N LEU A 115 0.15 6.27 -11.24
CA LEU A 115 -0.10 6.38 -12.68
C LEU A 115 -1.54 6.03 -13.09
N SER A 116 -2.28 5.37 -12.21
CA SER A 116 -3.67 4.97 -12.44
C SER A 116 -4.69 6.09 -12.22
N ARG A 117 -4.29 7.28 -11.75
CA ARG A 117 -5.22 8.38 -11.54
C ARG A 117 -5.69 8.96 -12.87
N VAL A 118 -6.98 9.14 -12.98
CA VAL A 118 -7.66 9.85 -14.07
C VAL A 118 -8.62 10.86 -13.44
N LEU A 119 -9.00 11.89 -14.20
CA LEU A 119 -10.10 12.78 -13.78
C LEU A 119 -11.35 11.94 -13.53
N ILE A 120 -12.12 12.28 -12.51
CA ILE A 120 -13.36 11.57 -12.21
C ILE A 120 -14.44 11.85 -13.24
N GLU A 121 -14.34 13.02 -13.91
CA GLU A 121 -15.25 13.44 -14.97
C GLU A 121 -14.51 14.24 -16.04
N ASN A 122 -14.78 13.92 -17.30
CA ASN A 122 -14.28 14.64 -18.46
C ASN A 122 -15.04 15.94 -18.70
N ASP A 123 -14.51 16.83 -19.53
CA ASP A 123 -15.14 18.11 -19.85
C ASP A 123 -16.49 17.97 -20.62
N ASP A 124 -16.78 16.80 -21.18
CA ASP A 124 -18.04 16.47 -21.82
C ASP A 124 -19.10 15.86 -20.90
N GLY A 125 -18.80 15.76 -19.59
CA GLY A 125 -19.66 15.15 -18.58
C GLY A 125 -19.56 13.62 -18.49
N THR A 126 -18.65 12.99 -19.24
CA THR A 126 -18.45 11.54 -19.14
C THR A 126 -17.73 11.19 -17.84
N LEU A 127 -18.32 10.32 -17.04
CA LEU A 127 -17.74 9.80 -15.80
C LEU A 127 -16.69 8.74 -16.11
N ASN A 128 -15.54 8.81 -15.40
CA ASN A 128 -14.46 7.86 -15.54
C ASN A 128 -14.38 6.91 -14.33
N LEU A 129 -13.99 5.67 -14.58
CA LEU A 129 -13.63 4.74 -13.51
C LEU A 129 -12.33 5.23 -12.86
N SER A 130 -12.37 5.46 -11.57
CA SER A 130 -11.24 5.92 -10.76
C SER A 130 -11.09 5.05 -9.52
N ASN A 131 -9.87 4.93 -9.02
CA ASN A 131 -9.66 4.39 -7.69
C ASN A 131 -10.00 5.47 -6.65
N PHE A 132 -10.69 5.09 -5.60
CA PHE A 132 -11.12 6.00 -4.55
C PHE A 132 -10.52 5.64 -3.19
N LYS A 133 -10.44 6.64 -2.33
CA LYS A 133 -10.16 6.50 -0.91
C LYS A 133 -11.24 7.24 -0.14
N ILE A 134 -11.76 6.60 0.90
CA ILE A 134 -12.63 7.20 1.90
C ILE A 134 -11.82 7.46 3.16
N SER A 135 -12.00 8.65 3.78
CA SER A 135 -11.61 8.95 5.14
C SER A 135 -12.88 8.98 6.01
N PHE A 136 -12.85 8.29 7.15
CA PHE A 136 -13.96 8.28 8.08
C PHE A 136 -13.84 9.35 9.17
N ASP A 137 -12.66 9.93 9.34
CA ASP A 137 -12.35 10.92 10.37
C ASP A 137 -12.07 12.33 9.81
N GLU A 138 -12.39 12.57 8.51
CA GLU A 138 -12.18 13.88 7.89
C GLU A 138 -13.00 14.98 8.58
N ASP A 139 -12.36 16.12 8.84
CA ASP A 139 -12.96 17.26 9.52
C ASP A 139 -13.30 18.37 8.52
N PHE A 140 -14.58 18.51 8.17
CA PHE A 140 -15.06 19.50 7.22
C PHE A 140 -15.51 20.82 7.89
N ASP A 141 -15.81 20.82 9.18
CA ASP A 141 -16.30 21.98 9.91
C ASP A 141 -15.48 22.23 11.19
N GLN A 142 -14.54 23.17 11.08
CA GLN A 142 -13.69 23.56 12.22
C GLN A 142 -14.46 24.28 13.33
N SER A 143 -15.74 24.63 13.10
CA SER A 143 -16.57 25.35 14.08
C SER A 143 -17.34 24.42 15.02
N GLU A 144 -17.55 23.18 14.62
CA GLU A 144 -18.17 22.16 15.50
C GLU A 144 -17.07 21.34 16.17
N LEU A 145 -17.17 21.19 17.48
CA LEU A 145 -16.31 20.28 18.26
C LEU A 145 -16.31 18.91 17.58
N VAL A 146 -15.19 18.57 17.02
CA VAL A 146 -14.93 17.54 16.03
C VAL A 146 -15.46 16.19 16.45
N VAL A 147 -16.68 15.88 16.06
CA VAL A 147 -17.31 14.58 16.29
C VAL A 147 -16.65 13.48 15.44
N ASN A 148 -16.05 13.86 14.30
CA ASN A 148 -15.45 12.91 13.37
C ASN A 148 -14.00 12.55 13.73
N LYS A 149 -13.29 13.41 14.46
CA LYS A 149 -11.90 13.16 14.84
C LYS A 149 -11.82 11.88 15.68
N LYS A 150 -11.04 10.88 15.25
CA LYS A 150 -10.97 9.52 15.81
C LYS A 150 -12.18 8.63 15.51
N ARG A 151 -13.05 8.99 14.56
CA ARG A 151 -14.08 8.09 14.10
C ARG A 151 -13.46 7.02 13.20
N THR A 152 -13.90 5.78 13.40
CA THR A 152 -13.61 4.66 12.50
C THR A 152 -14.93 4.08 11.99
N ALA A 153 -14.88 3.48 10.82
CA ALA A 153 -15.92 2.55 10.38
C ALA A 153 -15.23 1.25 9.96
N PHE A 154 -15.85 0.14 10.32
CA PHE A 154 -15.26 -1.18 10.12
C PHE A 154 -13.87 -1.32 10.79
N GLU A 155 -13.66 -0.61 11.91
CA GLU A 155 -12.38 -0.51 12.63
C GLU A 155 -11.24 0.09 11.79
N LEU A 156 -11.58 0.84 10.74
CA LEU A 156 -10.65 1.53 9.82
C LEU A 156 -10.83 3.05 9.93
N GLU A 157 -9.75 3.81 9.85
CA GLU A 157 -9.76 5.28 9.67
C GLU A 157 -10.00 5.65 8.20
N GLU A 158 -9.49 4.85 7.29
CA GLU A 158 -9.61 5.02 5.85
C GLU A 158 -10.05 3.72 5.17
N LEU A 159 -10.60 3.81 3.96
CA LEU A 159 -10.94 2.68 3.11
C LEU A 159 -10.42 2.91 1.70
N ASP A 160 -9.63 1.97 1.20
CA ASP A 160 -9.11 2.00 -0.16
C ASP A 160 -9.99 1.16 -1.10
N MET A 161 -10.37 1.74 -2.24
CA MET A 161 -11.21 1.11 -3.25
C MET A 161 -10.53 1.17 -4.62
N LYS A 162 -10.41 0.03 -5.29
CA LYS A 162 -9.71 -0.09 -6.56
C LYS A 162 -10.61 -0.76 -7.60
N PHE A 163 -10.76 -0.11 -8.78
CA PHE A 163 -11.43 -0.75 -9.90
C PHE A 163 -10.49 -1.74 -10.62
N ASN A 164 -11.05 -2.66 -11.37
CA ASN A 164 -10.32 -3.67 -12.13
C ASN A 164 -9.63 -3.06 -13.36
N ARG A 165 -8.53 -2.35 -13.13
CA ARG A 165 -7.76 -1.64 -14.15
C ARG A 165 -7.09 -2.59 -15.14
N ASN A 166 -6.67 -3.75 -14.68
CA ASN A 166 -5.85 -4.67 -15.46
C ASN A 166 -6.67 -5.63 -16.33
N TRP A 167 -7.99 -5.44 -16.37
CA TRP A 167 -8.88 -6.21 -17.22
C TRP A 167 -8.88 -7.72 -16.95
N ASP A 168 -8.72 -8.09 -15.68
CA ASP A 168 -8.87 -9.44 -15.19
C ASP A 168 -10.35 -9.82 -15.15
N SER A 169 -10.78 -10.78 -15.98
CA SER A 169 -12.17 -11.23 -16.02
C SER A 169 -12.61 -11.94 -14.74
N THR A 170 -11.68 -12.34 -13.90
CA THR A 170 -11.98 -12.98 -12.62
C THR A 170 -12.12 -12.00 -11.47
N TYR A 171 -11.59 -10.80 -11.62
CA TYR A 171 -11.37 -9.80 -10.54
C TYR A 171 -10.49 -10.29 -9.38
N LEU A 172 -10.08 -11.54 -9.39
CA LEU A 172 -9.53 -12.24 -8.24
C LEU A 172 -8.00 -12.19 -8.13
N THR A 173 -7.27 -11.85 -9.21
CA THR A 173 -5.80 -11.97 -9.25
C THR A 173 -5.11 -11.28 -8.09
N GLU A 174 -5.47 -10.02 -7.79
CA GLU A 174 -4.84 -9.28 -6.70
C GLU A 174 -5.27 -9.80 -5.32
N LYS A 175 -6.58 -10.10 -5.15
CA LYS A 175 -7.08 -10.69 -3.90
C LYS A 175 -6.43 -12.05 -3.63
N PHE A 176 -6.40 -12.94 -4.62
CA PHE A 176 -5.74 -14.26 -4.47
C PHE A 176 -4.26 -14.11 -4.09
N SER A 177 -3.57 -13.14 -4.69
CA SER A 177 -2.17 -12.87 -4.38
C SER A 177 -1.97 -12.47 -2.92
N LEU A 178 -2.78 -11.54 -2.40
CA LEU A 178 -2.69 -11.07 -1.02
C LEU A 178 -3.15 -12.13 -0.01
N ASP A 179 -4.21 -12.88 -0.35
CA ASP A 179 -4.65 -14.03 0.45
C ASP A 179 -3.55 -15.09 0.56
N LEU A 180 -2.87 -15.41 -0.55
CA LEU A 180 -1.78 -16.41 -0.55
C LEU A 180 -0.61 -15.98 0.35
N PHE A 181 -0.25 -14.70 0.36
CA PHE A 181 0.74 -14.18 1.32
C PHE A 181 0.28 -14.41 2.76
N SER A 182 -0.97 -14.06 3.08
CA SER A 182 -1.53 -14.24 4.43
C SER A 182 -1.62 -15.71 4.82
N ASP A 183 -2.11 -16.57 3.93
CA ASP A 183 -2.25 -18.02 4.14
C ASP A 183 -0.87 -18.67 4.37
N PHE A 184 0.19 -18.09 3.80
CA PHE A 184 1.57 -18.56 3.97
C PHE A 184 2.35 -17.81 5.07
N GLY A 185 1.66 -17.10 5.95
CA GLY A 185 2.24 -16.47 7.15
C GLY A 185 3.00 -15.18 6.90
N VAL A 186 2.73 -14.48 5.80
CA VAL A 186 3.24 -13.13 5.51
C VAL A 186 2.17 -12.10 5.84
N TYR A 187 2.52 -11.03 6.53
CA TYR A 187 1.58 -9.93 6.75
C TYR A 187 1.20 -9.30 5.40
N ALA A 188 -0.08 -9.36 5.06
CA ALA A 188 -0.62 -8.75 3.86
C ALA A 188 -1.97 -8.09 4.16
N ALA A 189 -2.37 -7.13 3.32
CA ALA A 189 -3.64 -6.44 3.46
C ALA A 189 -4.80 -7.40 3.21
N THR A 190 -5.80 -7.37 4.07
CA THR A 190 -7.06 -8.05 3.84
C THR A 190 -7.83 -7.35 2.71
N THR A 191 -8.44 -8.13 1.83
CA THR A 191 -9.21 -7.61 0.70
C THR A 191 -10.55 -8.30 0.57
N THR A 192 -11.52 -7.57 0.02
CA THR A 192 -12.84 -8.11 -0.32
C THR A 192 -13.39 -7.39 -1.56
N PHE A 193 -14.57 -7.79 -2.04
CA PHE A 193 -15.24 -7.13 -3.16
C PHE A 193 -16.52 -6.47 -2.72
N ALA A 194 -16.89 -5.38 -3.41
CA ALA A 194 -18.19 -4.75 -3.29
C ALA A 194 -18.65 -4.18 -4.64
N ASN A 195 -19.95 -4.14 -4.86
CA ASN A 195 -20.53 -3.30 -5.88
C ASN A 195 -20.43 -1.84 -5.46
N LEU A 196 -19.92 -0.98 -6.32
CA LEU A 196 -19.83 0.46 -6.08
C LEU A 196 -20.86 1.21 -6.90
N TYR A 197 -21.64 2.01 -6.22
CA TYR A 197 -22.50 3.04 -6.78
C TYR A 197 -22.02 4.41 -6.31
N ILE A 198 -22.12 5.40 -7.19
CA ILE A 198 -21.95 6.82 -6.85
C ILE A 198 -23.24 7.53 -7.20
N GLN A 199 -23.87 8.14 -6.20
CA GLN A 199 -25.05 8.97 -6.37
C GLN A 199 -24.62 10.44 -6.32
N ILE A 200 -24.73 11.13 -7.48
CA ILE A 200 -24.44 12.56 -7.61
C ILE A 200 -25.79 13.27 -7.61
N ASP A 201 -26.06 14.05 -6.56
CA ASP A 201 -27.41 14.57 -6.26
C ASP A 201 -28.48 13.46 -6.33
N ASP A 202 -29.36 13.51 -7.32
CA ASP A 202 -30.45 12.52 -7.52
C ASP A 202 -30.08 11.43 -8.55
N GLU A 203 -28.91 11.49 -9.20
CA GLU A 203 -28.51 10.54 -10.24
C GLU A 203 -27.62 9.43 -9.69
N LEU A 204 -28.06 8.18 -9.83
CA LEU A 204 -27.33 7.00 -9.38
C LEU A 204 -26.55 6.36 -10.53
N HIS A 205 -25.23 6.23 -10.36
CA HIS A 205 -24.32 5.66 -11.34
C HIS A 205 -23.71 4.38 -10.81
N TYR A 206 -23.79 3.28 -11.57
CA TYR A 206 -23.11 2.03 -11.24
C TYR A 206 -21.66 2.05 -11.74
N TYR A 207 -20.72 1.89 -10.83
CA TYR A 207 -19.28 1.91 -11.13
C TYR A 207 -18.67 0.50 -11.30
N GLY A 208 -19.41 -0.56 -10.99
CA GLY A 208 -18.96 -1.95 -11.12
C GLY A 208 -18.48 -2.56 -9.82
N ILE A 209 -17.78 -3.69 -9.94
CA ILE A 209 -17.13 -4.35 -8.82
C ILE A 209 -15.82 -3.64 -8.51
N TYR A 210 -15.64 -3.31 -7.24
CA TYR A 210 -14.40 -2.75 -6.71
C TYR A 210 -13.77 -3.71 -5.71
N THR A 211 -12.45 -3.82 -5.77
CA THR A 211 -11.68 -4.45 -4.71
C THR A 211 -11.50 -3.45 -3.58
N ILE A 212 -11.90 -3.86 -2.39
CA ILE A 212 -11.79 -3.10 -1.15
C ILE A 212 -10.54 -3.60 -0.42
N PHE A 213 -9.71 -2.67 0.04
CA PHE A 213 -8.44 -2.97 0.70
C PHE A 213 -8.43 -2.42 2.12
N GLU A 214 -7.92 -3.22 3.02
CA GLU A 214 -7.42 -2.77 4.30
C GLU A 214 -6.20 -1.85 4.07
N PRO A 215 -6.21 -0.59 4.53
CA PRO A 215 -5.03 0.25 4.48
C PRO A 215 -3.89 -0.32 5.34
N ILE A 216 -2.66 -0.27 4.84
CA ILE A 216 -1.48 -0.64 5.63
C ILE A 216 -1.05 0.60 6.42
N ASP A 217 -1.51 0.67 7.66
CA ASP A 217 -1.35 1.75 8.62
C ASP A 217 -1.15 1.20 10.05
N LYS A 218 -1.29 2.05 11.06
CA LYS A 218 -1.20 1.63 12.47
C LYS A 218 -2.27 0.61 12.85
N ASN A 219 -3.51 0.75 12.36
CA ASN A 219 -4.59 -0.20 12.65
C ASN A 219 -4.32 -1.59 12.04
N PHE A 220 -3.72 -1.62 10.83
CA PHE A 220 -3.24 -2.86 10.21
C PHE A 220 -2.21 -3.59 11.09
N LEU A 221 -1.26 -2.84 11.65
CA LEU A 221 -0.24 -3.39 12.55
C LEU A 221 -0.89 -3.93 13.84
N GLN A 222 -1.77 -3.15 14.48
CA GLN A 222 -2.47 -3.54 15.72
C GLN A 222 -3.35 -4.78 15.57
N ARG A 223 -3.85 -5.09 14.37
CA ARG A 223 -4.57 -6.36 14.13
C ARG A 223 -3.66 -7.58 14.04
N ARG A 224 -2.35 -7.39 13.85
CA ARG A 224 -1.38 -8.48 13.61
C ARG A 224 -0.34 -8.63 14.72
N MET A 225 -0.22 -7.67 15.60
CA MET A 225 0.71 -7.64 16.72
C MET A 225 0.11 -6.89 17.91
N THR A 226 0.78 -6.87 19.03
CA THR A 226 0.32 -6.11 20.21
C THR A 226 0.38 -4.60 19.96
N ASP A 227 -0.40 -3.82 20.71
CA ASP A 227 -0.41 -2.37 20.59
C ASP A 227 1.00 -1.76 20.78
N ASP A 228 1.76 -2.25 21.77
CA ASP A 228 3.13 -1.78 22.02
C ASP A 228 4.07 -2.12 20.85
N GLU A 229 3.88 -3.25 20.19
CA GLU A 229 4.66 -3.63 19.01
C GLU A 229 4.28 -2.82 17.76
N ALA A 230 3.08 -2.24 17.71
CA ALA A 230 2.58 -1.45 16.59
C ALA A 230 2.97 0.04 16.64
N GLU A 231 3.81 0.46 17.61
CA GLU A 231 4.22 1.86 17.79
C GLU A 231 5.42 2.28 16.92
N GLY A 232 6.06 1.36 16.22
CA GLY A 232 7.25 1.62 15.43
C GLY A 232 7.04 2.38 14.12
N ASN A 233 8.11 2.59 13.37
CA ASN A 233 8.11 3.31 12.11
C ASN A 233 7.69 2.41 10.94
N LEU A 234 6.68 2.85 10.21
CA LEU A 234 6.20 2.23 8.98
C LEU A 234 6.57 3.10 7.78
N TYR A 235 7.25 2.52 6.81
CA TYR A 235 7.65 3.18 5.58
C TYR A 235 6.93 2.57 4.38
N LYS A 236 6.37 3.41 3.49
CA LYS A 236 5.84 2.98 2.19
C LYS A 236 6.88 3.22 1.12
N SER A 237 7.19 2.22 0.31
CA SER A 237 7.99 2.41 -0.90
C SER A 237 7.19 3.19 -1.96
N LEU A 238 7.79 4.25 -2.50
CA LEU A 238 7.20 5.05 -3.57
C LEU A 238 8.12 5.04 -4.79
N TRP A 239 7.53 5.12 -5.96
CA TRP A 239 8.22 5.12 -7.25
C TRP A 239 8.24 6.50 -7.90
N GLN A 240 9.22 6.76 -8.76
CA GLN A 240 9.26 7.78 -9.81
C GLN A 240 9.93 9.13 -9.51
N GLN A 241 10.20 9.54 -8.30
CA GLN A 241 10.88 10.82 -8.08
C GLN A 241 12.37 10.67 -7.84
N PHE A 242 12.78 9.57 -7.22
CA PHE A 242 14.16 9.21 -6.94
C PHE A 242 14.47 7.82 -7.49
N LEU A 243 15.47 7.14 -6.93
CA LEU A 243 15.80 5.76 -7.27
C LEU A 243 14.74 4.77 -6.78
N PRO A 244 14.69 3.53 -7.33
CA PRO A 244 13.87 2.47 -6.80
C PRO A 244 14.14 2.21 -5.31
N ALA A 245 13.11 1.81 -4.57
CA ALA A 245 13.23 1.45 -3.15
C ALA A 245 13.88 0.05 -3.00
N SER A 246 15.10 -0.10 -3.50
CA SER A 246 15.84 -1.37 -3.52
C SER A 246 16.68 -1.62 -2.27
N LEU A 247 16.66 -0.70 -1.30
CA LEU A 247 17.51 -0.69 -0.11
C LEU A 247 19.02 -0.58 -0.42
N GLN A 248 19.38 -0.06 -1.60
CA GLN A 248 20.74 0.37 -1.92
C GLN A 248 21.14 1.61 -1.10
N PRO A 249 22.45 1.92 -1.00
CA PRO A 249 22.89 3.15 -0.38
C PRO A 249 22.22 4.37 -0.99
N LEU A 250 21.71 5.27 -0.15
CA LEU A 250 21.03 6.47 -0.61
C LEU A 250 21.97 7.38 -1.40
N THR A 251 21.46 7.98 -2.46
CA THR A 251 22.19 8.97 -3.28
C THR A 251 21.78 10.40 -2.95
N ASP A 252 20.59 10.59 -2.39
CA ASP A 252 20.05 11.87 -1.93
C ASP A 252 19.38 11.68 -0.56
N ALA A 253 19.62 12.60 0.38
CA ALA A 253 18.97 12.57 1.70
C ALA A 253 17.44 12.69 1.62
N LYS A 254 16.89 13.19 0.51
CA LYS A 254 15.45 13.29 0.27
C LYS A 254 14.78 11.97 -0.15
N GLU A 255 15.54 10.90 -0.29
CA GLU A 255 14.98 9.58 -0.58
C GLU A 255 14.22 9.00 0.63
N ILE A 256 14.50 9.46 1.85
CA ILE A 256 13.72 9.12 3.05
C ILE A 256 13.05 10.40 3.57
N GLY A 257 11.76 10.33 3.87
CA GLY A 257 11.04 11.48 4.43
C GLY A 257 9.54 11.25 4.49
N MET A 258 8.80 12.35 4.56
CA MET A 258 7.35 12.33 4.52
C MET A 258 6.89 12.98 3.21
N LYS A 259 5.98 12.33 2.53
CA LYS A 259 5.35 12.85 1.31
C LYS A 259 4.69 14.21 1.58
N ASP A 260 4.97 15.19 0.71
CA ASP A 260 4.33 16.51 0.74
C ASP A 260 3.65 16.79 -0.61
N VAL A 261 2.32 16.70 -0.61
CA VAL A 261 1.51 16.92 -1.82
C VAL A 261 1.59 18.38 -2.28
N SER A 262 1.67 19.35 -1.34
CA SER A 262 1.74 20.78 -1.66
C SER A 262 3.00 21.14 -2.44
N MET A 263 4.07 20.39 -2.27
CA MET A 263 5.37 20.55 -2.95
C MET A 263 5.58 19.51 -4.06
N ASN A 264 4.63 18.64 -4.30
CA ASN A 264 4.76 17.45 -5.16
C ASN A 264 6.03 16.62 -4.81
N TYR A 265 6.34 16.56 -3.51
CA TYR A 265 7.50 15.79 -3.01
C TYR A 265 7.07 14.39 -2.61
N ARG A 266 7.81 13.40 -3.10
CA ARG A 266 7.58 11.97 -2.84
C ARG A 266 8.93 11.30 -2.61
N PRO A 267 9.27 11.03 -1.34
CA PRO A 267 10.47 10.27 -1.03
C PRO A 267 10.35 8.83 -1.55
N THR A 268 11.47 8.18 -1.76
CA THR A 268 11.51 6.74 -2.07
C THR A 268 10.92 5.92 -0.93
N TYR A 269 11.20 6.33 0.31
CA TYR A 269 10.68 5.73 1.54
C TYR A 269 9.87 6.78 2.30
N ASP A 270 8.54 6.67 2.21
CA ASP A 270 7.57 7.60 2.80
C ASP A 270 7.17 7.13 4.21
N LEU A 271 7.57 7.85 5.25
CA LEU A 271 7.20 7.58 6.63
C LEU A 271 5.69 7.75 6.82
N LYS A 272 5.01 6.72 7.36
CA LYS A 272 3.54 6.65 7.51
C LYS A 272 3.05 6.64 8.96
N THR A 273 3.94 6.38 9.89
CA THR A 273 3.66 6.46 11.33
C THR A 273 4.68 7.39 11.97
N ASN A 274 4.42 7.86 13.19
CA ASN A 274 5.34 8.74 13.93
C ASN A 274 5.77 10.01 13.17
N GLU A 275 4.93 10.50 12.26
CA GLU A 275 5.22 11.64 11.37
C GLU A 275 5.56 12.92 12.15
N LYS A 276 4.97 13.12 13.35
CA LYS A 276 5.28 14.28 14.20
C LYS A 276 6.73 14.29 14.69
N ALA A 277 7.28 13.12 15.00
CA ALA A 277 8.69 13.00 15.40
C ALA A 277 9.59 13.14 14.16
N GLY A 278 9.17 12.59 13.03
CA GLY A 278 9.88 12.64 11.76
C GLY A 278 11.27 12.03 11.80
N ASP A 279 11.55 11.17 12.79
CA ASP A 279 12.84 10.50 12.93
C ASP A 279 12.88 9.26 12.01
N THR A 280 13.78 9.28 11.05
CA THR A 280 14.00 8.23 10.05
C THR A 280 15.40 7.63 10.14
N SER A 281 16.09 7.88 11.25
CA SER A 281 17.47 7.40 11.47
C SER A 281 17.57 5.88 11.50
N ASP A 282 16.51 5.19 11.93
CA ASP A 282 16.40 3.75 11.98
C ASP A 282 16.52 3.11 10.56
N LEU A 283 15.77 3.61 9.57
CA LEU A 283 15.85 3.11 8.21
C LEU A 283 17.21 3.43 7.56
N LEU A 284 17.74 4.62 7.81
CA LEU A 284 19.06 5.00 7.32
C LEU A 284 20.13 4.06 7.88
N GLU A 285 20.06 3.72 9.18
CA GLU A 285 20.99 2.79 9.82
C GLU A 285 20.83 1.38 9.24
N PHE A 286 19.59 0.87 9.07
CA PHE A 286 19.35 -0.44 8.46
C PHE A 286 19.97 -0.55 7.06
N ILE A 287 19.69 0.45 6.19
CA ILE A 287 20.26 0.51 4.84
C ILE A 287 21.79 0.51 4.90
N ASN A 288 22.39 1.30 5.80
CA ASN A 288 23.84 1.35 5.95
C ASN A 288 24.40 -0.02 6.35
N GLN A 289 23.81 -0.69 7.33
CA GLN A 289 24.29 -1.98 7.83
C GLN A 289 24.24 -3.07 6.76
N ILE A 290 23.11 -3.21 6.06
CA ILE A 290 22.99 -4.26 5.02
C ILE A 290 23.92 -4.04 3.83
N ASN A 291 24.43 -2.82 3.61
CA ASN A 291 25.33 -2.50 2.49
C ASN A 291 26.81 -2.50 2.90
N THR A 292 27.17 -2.38 4.19
CA THR A 292 28.56 -2.19 4.61
C THR A 292 29.15 -3.33 5.43
N LEU A 293 28.29 -4.10 6.11
CA LEU A 293 28.76 -5.25 6.88
C LEU A 293 29.40 -6.32 5.98
N ASN A 294 30.48 -6.97 6.46
CA ASN A 294 30.99 -8.19 5.83
C ASN A 294 29.97 -9.33 5.98
N ASP A 295 30.17 -10.44 5.27
CA ASP A 295 29.13 -11.49 5.21
C ASP A 295 28.86 -12.17 6.54
N VAL A 296 29.86 -12.34 7.40
CA VAL A 296 29.66 -12.95 8.73
C VAL A 296 28.82 -12.04 9.63
N ASP A 297 29.18 -10.77 9.68
CA ASP A 297 28.48 -9.80 10.51
C ASP A 297 27.08 -9.48 9.92
N PHE A 298 26.92 -9.53 8.60
CA PHE A 298 25.62 -9.40 7.94
C PHE A 298 24.66 -10.51 8.34
N ILE A 299 25.12 -11.78 8.33
CA ILE A 299 24.27 -12.91 8.71
C ILE A 299 23.80 -12.75 10.17
N GLN A 300 24.70 -12.37 11.06
CA GLN A 300 24.35 -12.13 12.47
C GLN A 300 23.36 -10.97 12.61
N TYR A 301 23.61 -9.85 11.90
CA TYR A 301 22.73 -8.69 11.91
C TYR A 301 21.32 -9.01 11.41
N ILE A 302 21.22 -9.75 10.30
CA ILE A 302 19.92 -10.16 9.74
C ILE A 302 19.17 -11.13 10.67
N ASP A 303 19.87 -12.09 11.29
CA ASP A 303 19.24 -12.99 12.27
C ASP A 303 18.70 -12.24 13.49
N ASP A 304 19.38 -11.18 13.93
CA ASP A 304 19.01 -10.43 15.14
C ASP A 304 17.94 -9.34 14.87
N TYR A 305 17.98 -8.67 13.71
CA TYR A 305 17.24 -7.42 13.47
C TYR A 305 16.25 -7.48 12.29
N PHE A 306 16.10 -8.62 11.64
CA PHE A 306 15.20 -8.74 10.52
C PHE A 306 14.35 -10.01 10.59
N ASN A 307 13.07 -9.93 10.22
CA ASN A 307 12.19 -11.10 10.15
C ASN A 307 12.48 -11.92 8.89
N VAL A 308 13.60 -12.64 8.90
CA VAL A 308 14.10 -13.42 7.77
C VAL A 308 13.11 -14.50 7.33
N ASP A 309 12.47 -15.17 8.29
CA ASP A 309 11.51 -16.24 7.97
C ASP A 309 10.36 -15.72 7.13
N MET A 310 9.70 -14.65 7.59
CA MET A 310 8.61 -14.02 6.85
C MET A 310 9.06 -13.46 5.50
N PHE A 311 10.27 -12.90 5.43
CA PHE A 311 10.82 -12.38 4.18
C PHE A 311 11.07 -13.47 3.14
N ILE A 312 11.62 -14.61 3.55
CA ILE A 312 11.84 -15.76 2.64
C ILE A 312 10.51 -16.33 2.16
N ARG A 313 9.47 -16.37 3.02
CA ARG A 313 8.09 -16.72 2.59
C ARG A 313 7.58 -15.71 1.55
N LEU A 314 7.79 -14.42 1.79
CA LEU A 314 7.42 -13.37 0.83
C LEU A 314 8.11 -13.58 -0.52
N LEU A 315 9.41 -13.89 -0.54
CA LEU A 315 10.14 -14.16 -1.77
C LEU A 315 9.62 -15.40 -2.51
N ALA A 316 9.30 -16.48 -1.77
CA ALA A 316 8.78 -17.71 -2.35
C ALA A 316 7.40 -17.50 -2.99
N VAL A 317 6.48 -16.85 -2.28
CA VAL A 317 5.16 -16.49 -2.82
C VAL A 317 5.30 -15.54 -4.02
N GLY A 318 6.16 -14.53 -3.93
CA GLY A 318 6.38 -13.54 -5.00
C GLY A 318 6.82 -14.17 -6.33
N VAL A 319 7.73 -15.16 -6.28
CA VAL A 319 8.17 -15.92 -7.48
C VAL A 319 7.03 -16.69 -8.12
N LEU A 320 6.17 -17.32 -7.31
CA LEU A 320 5.01 -18.06 -7.81
C LEU A 320 3.97 -17.13 -8.46
N LEU A 321 3.68 -16.01 -7.80
CA LEU A 321 2.73 -15.03 -8.31
C LEU A 321 3.21 -14.35 -9.60
N GLY A 322 4.52 -14.16 -9.73
CA GLY A 322 5.11 -13.60 -10.94
C GLY A 322 4.78 -12.14 -11.18
N ASN A 323 4.58 -11.35 -10.12
CA ASN A 323 4.32 -9.91 -10.25
C ASN A 323 5.62 -9.16 -10.58
N PRO A 324 5.72 -8.49 -11.75
CA PRO A 324 6.94 -7.78 -12.14
C PRO A 324 7.08 -6.41 -11.47
N ASP A 325 6.09 -5.96 -10.70
CA ASP A 325 6.05 -4.65 -10.03
C ASP A 325 6.19 -4.78 -8.50
N ASP A 326 7.01 -5.70 -8.05
CA ASP A 326 7.26 -5.94 -6.64
C ASP A 326 8.62 -5.39 -6.18
N TYR A 327 8.94 -5.61 -4.89
CA TYR A 327 10.23 -5.25 -4.30
C TYR A 327 11.40 -5.81 -5.11
N ARG A 328 11.36 -7.10 -5.43
CA ARG A 328 12.50 -7.82 -6.02
C ARG A 328 12.73 -7.44 -7.48
N ALA A 329 11.65 -7.19 -8.24
CA ALA A 329 11.73 -6.90 -9.66
C ALA A 329 11.91 -5.41 -9.98
N MET A 330 11.37 -4.50 -9.14
CA MET A 330 11.34 -3.06 -9.41
C MET A 330 11.75 -2.18 -8.20
N GLY A 331 11.96 -2.74 -7.02
CA GLY A 331 12.15 -1.95 -5.80
C GLY A 331 10.91 -1.10 -5.49
N ASN A 332 9.72 -1.69 -5.56
CA ASN A 332 8.45 -1.01 -5.44
C ASN A 332 7.41 -1.87 -4.72
N ASN A 333 6.23 -1.32 -4.45
CA ASN A 333 5.04 -2.02 -3.96
C ASN A 333 5.26 -2.89 -2.72
N TYR A 334 5.84 -2.27 -1.69
CA TYR A 334 5.93 -2.86 -0.36
C TYR A 334 5.90 -1.77 0.71
N TYR A 335 5.62 -2.20 1.94
CA TYR A 335 5.87 -1.42 3.14
C TYR A 335 6.99 -2.07 3.94
N PHE A 336 7.71 -1.27 4.69
CA PHE A 336 8.82 -1.71 5.52
C PHE A 336 8.61 -1.21 6.95
N TYR A 337 8.45 -2.11 7.90
CA TYR A 337 8.07 -1.81 9.27
C TYR A 337 9.21 -2.12 10.23
N HIS A 338 9.55 -1.16 11.07
CA HIS A 338 10.47 -1.33 12.18
C HIS A 338 9.69 -1.44 13.49
N ASN A 339 9.65 -2.62 14.08
CA ASN A 339 9.09 -2.85 15.40
C ASN A 339 10.14 -2.45 16.46
N ASP A 340 9.99 -1.27 17.05
CA ASP A 340 10.94 -0.70 18.01
C ASP A 340 11.05 -1.54 19.28
N LEU A 341 9.96 -2.20 19.71
CA LEU A 341 9.93 -2.97 20.96
C LEU A 341 10.89 -4.16 20.94
N VAL A 342 10.93 -4.87 19.81
CA VAL A 342 11.80 -6.04 19.62
C VAL A 342 12.99 -5.74 18.72
N ASN A 343 13.08 -4.51 18.22
CA ASN A 343 14.10 -4.01 17.30
C ASN A 343 14.24 -4.91 16.06
N GLN A 344 13.14 -5.16 15.38
CA GLN A 344 13.09 -6.06 14.21
C GLN A 344 12.36 -5.43 13.04
N TRP A 345 12.94 -5.55 11.85
CA TRP A 345 12.37 -5.11 10.60
C TRP A 345 11.52 -6.20 9.93
N THR A 346 10.42 -5.79 9.29
CA THR A 346 9.51 -6.67 8.55
C THR A 346 9.09 -6.03 7.24
N MET A 347 9.12 -6.79 6.14
CA MET A 347 8.61 -6.34 4.83
C MET A 347 7.19 -6.84 4.62
N ILE A 348 6.30 -5.95 4.12
CA ILE A 348 4.89 -6.22 3.89
C ILE A 348 4.59 -5.96 2.41
N PRO A 349 4.09 -6.96 1.64
CA PRO A 349 3.79 -6.80 0.23
C PRO A 349 2.57 -5.89 0.00
N TYR A 350 2.55 -5.22 -1.16
CA TYR A 350 1.48 -4.30 -1.54
C TYR A 350 1.32 -4.25 -3.06
N ASP A 351 0.08 -4.04 -3.56
CA ASP A 351 -0.24 -3.79 -4.99
C ASP A 351 0.20 -4.93 -5.93
N TYR A 352 -0.35 -6.13 -5.74
CA TYR A 352 -0.01 -7.35 -6.48
C TYR A 352 -0.98 -7.63 -7.64
N ASP A 353 -1.39 -6.60 -8.39
CA ASP A 353 -2.38 -6.67 -9.47
C ASP A 353 -1.82 -7.08 -10.85
N HIS A 354 -0.51 -7.30 -10.96
CA HIS A 354 0.16 -7.74 -12.19
C HIS A 354 0.60 -9.20 -12.15
N GLY A 355 0.15 -9.97 -11.15
CA GLY A 355 0.51 -11.37 -10.95
C GLY A 355 -0.18 -12.37 -11.87
N LEU A 356 0.11 -13.65 -11.63
CA LEU A 356 -0.48 -14.82 -12.32
C LEU A 356 -0.35 -14.79 -13.86
N GLY A 357 0.76 -14.21 -14.35
CA GLY A 357 1.05 -14.12 -15.78
C GLY A 357 0.44 -12.92 -16.50
N GLN A 358 -0.28 -12.05 -15.79
CA GLN A 358 -0.88 -10.86 -16.36
C GLN A 358 0.17 -9.83 -16.79
N GLY A 359 1.16 -9.56 -15.93
CA GLY A 359 2.26 -8.64 -16.20
C GLY A 359 1.81 -7.23 -16.57
N TRP A 360 2.69 -6.48 -17.24
CA TRP A 360 2.48 -5.06 -17.56
C TRP A 360 1.40 -4.81 -18.61
N ALA A 361 1.19 -5.73 -19.53
CA ALA A 361 0.34 -5.53 -20.69
C ALA A 361 -1.12 -5.95 -20.49
N GLY A 362 -1.46 -6.56 -19.35
CA GLY A 362 -2.77 -7.19 -19.18
C GLY A 362 -3.00 -8.30 -20.20
N GLU A 363 -1.95 -8.92 -20.71
CA GLU A 363 -1.98 -9.99 -21.69
C GLU A 363 -1.11 -11.17 -21.22
N PRO A 364 -1.49 -12.42 -21.55
CA PRO A 364 -0.76 -13.60 -21.09
C PRO A 364 0.65 -13.73 -21.68
N VAL A 365 1.04 -12.87 -22.60
CA VAL A 365 2.39 -12.84 -23.19
C VAL A 365 3.50 -12.74 -22.15
N PHE A 366 3.24 -12.05 -21.03
CA PHE A 366 4.22 -11.93 -19.94
C PHE A 366 4.57 -13.28 -19.31
N SER A 367 3.66 -14.24 -19.32
CA SER A 367 3.90 -15.58 -18.80
C SER A 367 5.10 -16.27 -19.45
N ASN A 368 5.41 -15.94 -20.71
CA ASN A 368 6.59 -16.48 -21.40
C ASN A 368 7.92 -16.03 -20.79
N TYR A 369 7.92 -14.99 -19.97
CA TYR A 369 9.10 -14.46 -19.28
C TYR A 369 9.14 -14.89 -17.82
N SER A 370 7.98 -15.11 -17.17
CA SER A 370 7.92 -15.53 -15.77
C SER A 370 8.02 -17.05 -15.60
N ILE A 371 7.61 -17.85 -16.61
CA ILE A 371 7.79 -19.30 -16.62
C ILE A 371 9.19 -19.61 -17.14
N GLY A 372 9.93 -20.46 -16.44
CA GLY A 372 11.31 -20.84 -16.77
C GLY A 372 12.36 -19.82 -16.31
N MET A 373 11.95 -18.72 -15.67
CA MET A 373 12.90 -17.80 -15.04
C MET A 373 13.44 -18.43 -13.76
N ASP A 374 14.75 -18.38 -13.62
CA ASP A 374 15.44 -18.93 -12.46
C ASP A 374 14.91 -18.32 -11.15
N ILE A 375 14.61 -19.16 -10.15
CA ILE A 375 14.09 -18.73 -8.86
C ILE A 375 15.04 -17.79 -8.12
N TYR A 376 16.35 -17.92 -8.35
CA TYR A 376 17.36 -17.03 -7.79
C TYR A 376 17.52 -15.74 -8.60
N ASP A 377 17.23 -15.76 -9.91
CA ASP A 377 17.38 -14.61 -10.83
C ASP A 377 16.07 -13.83 -11.06
N TRP A 378 15.03 -14.14 -10.31
CA TRP A 378 13.70 -13.51 -10.44
C TRP A 378 13.74 -11.99 -10.44
N GLY A 379 14.64 -11.37 -9.68
CA GLY A 379 14.82 -9.91 -9.62
C GLY A 379 15.09 -9.26 -10.97
N ASN A 380 15.61 -10.02 -11.94
CA ASN A 380 15.98 -9.52 -13.28
C ASN A 380 14.87 -9.66 -14.33
N ILE A 381 13.65 -10.05 -13.94
CA ILE A 381 12.56 -10.28 -14.89
C ILE A 381 12.26 -9.07 -15.78
N ASN A 382 12.34 -7.85 -15.26
CA ASN A 382 12.09 -6.64 -16.04
C ASN A 382 13.21 -6.32 -17.02
N GLN A 383 14.46 -6.73 -16.72
CA GLN A 383 15.57 -6.65 -17.67
C GLN A 383 15.28 -7.50 -18.91
N TYR A 384 14.81 -8.73 -18.72
CA TYR A 384 14.47 -9.64 -19.81
C TYR A 384 13.22 -9.19 -20.58
N PHE A 385 12.20 -8.73 -19.88
CA PHE A 385 10.92 -8.37 -20.50
C PHE A 385 10.93 -6.97 -21.13
N LEU A 386 11.42 -5.97 -20.41
CA LEU A 386 11.37 -4.56 -20.81
C LEU A 386 12.73 -4.00 -21.29
N GLY A 387 13.82 -4.77 -21.15
CA GLY A 387 15.17 -4.29 -21.42
C GLY A 387 15.63 -3.21 -20.44
N LEU A 388 15.08 -3.20 -19.24
CA LEU A 388 15.49 -2.28 -18.17
C LEU A 388 16.86 -2.68 -17.62
N GLN A 389 17.56 -1.70 -17.02
CA GLN A 389 18.79 -1.97 -16.32
C GLN A 389 18.50 -2.83 -15.08
N GLU A 390 19.36 -3.81 -14.82
CA GLU A 390 19.40 -4.55 -13.59
C GLU A 390 19.66 -3.61 -12.40
N TYR A 391 18.91 -3.81 -11.32
CA TYR A 391 19.12 -3.16 -10.03
C TYR A 391 19.60 -4.18 -9.03
N SER A 392 20.59 -3.83 -8.20
CA SER A 392 20.95 -4.62 -7.04
C SER A 392 19.88 -4.46 -5.95
N HIS A 393 19.51 -5.56 -5.32
CA HIS A 393 18.64 -5.63 -4.15
C HIS A 393 19.42 -6.20 -2.97
N PRO A 394 20.28 -5.39 -2.31
CA PRO A 394 21.32 -5.89 -1.40
C PRO A 394 20.77 -6.80 -0.30
N LEU A 395 19.53 -6.59 0.14
CA LEU A 395 18.91 -7.44 1.15
C LEU A 395 18.65 -8.86 0.59
N VAL A 396 17.97 -8.99 -0.55
CA VAL A 396 17.62 -10.29 -1.13
C VAL A 396 18.86 -10.98 -1.69
N ASP A 397 19.73 -10.23 -2.39
CA ASP A 397 20.94 -10.79 -3.02
C ASP A 397 21.84 -11.43 -1.96
N ARG A 398 22.03 -10.74 -0.81
CA ARG A 398 22.87 -11.25 0.27
C ARG A 398 22.22 -12.39 1.06
N ILE A 399 20.91 -12.33 1.33
CA ILE A 399 20.19 -13.40 2.03
C ILE A 399 20.21 -14.68 1.19
N LEU A 400 19.90 -14.62 -0.11
CA LEU A 400 19.86 -15.79 -0.98
C LEU A 400 21.25 -16.31 -1.38
N ASN A 401 22.34 -15.66 -0.97
CA ASN A 401 23.70 -16.21 -1.04
C ASN A 401 24.12 -16.99 0.23
N VAL A 402 23.24 -17.11 1.24
CA VAL A 402 23.51 -17.84 2.47
C VAL A 402 22.85 -19.22 2.42
N SER A 403 23.61 -20.30 2.51
CA SER A 403 23.11 -21.66 2.32
C SER A 403 21.92 -22.04 3.21
N LYS A 404 21.89 -21.61 4.48
CA LYS A 404 20.74 -21.88 5.37
C LYS A 404 19.45 -21.24 4.87
N TYR A 405 19.52 -20.05 4.26
CA TYR A 405 18.36 -19.34 3.72
C TYR A 405 17.96 -19.87 2.33
N GLN A 406 18.92 -20.32 1.52
CA GLN A 406 18.63 -21.02 0.26
C GLN A 406 17.82 -22.30 0.50
N ILE A 407 18.24 -23.09 1.48
CA ILE A 407 17.51 -24.30 1.86
C ILE A 407 16.09 -23.97 2.35
N LEU A 408 15.95 -22.93 3.16
CA LEU A 408 14.64 -22.49 3.65
C LEU A 408 13.74 -22.00 2.51
N TYR A 409 14.28 -21.23 1.58
CA TYR A 409 13.59 -20.73 0.39
C TYR A 409 13.07 -21.86 -0.50
N GLU A 410 13.94 -22.85 -0.81
CA GLU A 410 13.54 -24.02 -1.60
C GLU A 410 12.50 -24.89 -0.87
N ASN A 411 12.60 -25.03 0.45
CA ASN A 411 11.58 -25.74 1.25
C ASN A 411 10.23 -25.04 1.18
N TYR A 412 10.18 -23.69 1.25
CA TYR A 412 8.94 -22.93 1.13
C TYR A 412 8.36 -23.00 -0.27
N LEU A 413 9.19 -22.95 -1.32
CA LEU A 413 8.73 -23.19 -2.68
C LEU A 413 8.13 -24.60 -2.83
N SER A 414 8.80 -25.63 -2.29
CA SER A 414 8.29 -27.00 -2.30
C SER A 414 6.95 -27.13 -1.57
N GLU A 415 6.80 -26.50 -0.41
CA GLU A 415 5.56 -26.49 0.37
C GLU A 415 4.40 -25.82 -0.37
N LEU A 416 4.67 -24.72 -1.07
CA LEU A 416 3.68 -23.96 -1.82
C LEU A 416 3.15 -24.69 -3.04
N VAL A 417 4.00 -25.46 -3.73
CA VAL A 417 3.61 -26.21 -4.94
C VAL A 417 3.19 -27.66 -4.65
N ASP A 418 3.30 -28.11 -3.40
CA ASP A 418 2.86 -29.44 -2.98
C ASP A 418 1.33 -29.57 -3.15
N PRO A 419 0.86 -30.51 -3.99
CA PRO A 419 -0.57 -30.67 -4.24
C PRO A 419 -1.37 -31.06 -2.99
N ASP A 420 -0.75 -31.71 -2.00
CA ASP A 420 -1.41 -32.09 -0.76
C ASP A 420 -1.72 -30.87 0.12
N ASN A 421 -0.95 -29.79 0.01
CA ASN A 421 -1.19 -28.53 0.74
C ASN A 421 -2.23 -27.63 0.07
N ASN A 422 -2.43 -27.78 -1.25
CA ASN A 422 -3.38 -26.99 -2.04
C ASN A 422 -3.28 -25.47 -1.84
N LEU A 423 -2.06 -24.95 -1.68
CA LEU A 423 -1.81 -23.51 -1.49
C LEU A 423 -1.76 -22.80 -2.85
N PHE A 424 -0.77 -23.10 -3.68
CA PHE A 424 -0.64 -22.53 -5.01
C PHE A 424 -1.09 -23.56 -6.07
N SER A 425 -2.41 -23.65 -6.28
CA SER A 425 -3.01 -24.58 -7.24
C SER A 425 -4.17 -23.92 -8.01
N TYR A 426 -4.45 -24.41 -9.21
CA TYR A 426 -5.62 -23.93 -9.94
C TYR A 426 -6.94 -24.29 -9.25
N ASP A 427 -7.02 -25.43 -8.60
CA ASP A 427 -8.22 -25.84 -7.84
C ASP A 427 -8.49 -24.85 -6.68
N HIS A 428 -7.47 -24.40 -5.98
CA HIS A 428 -7.63 -23.38 -4.93
C HIS A 428 -8.14 -22.07 -5.52
N PHE A 429 -7.52 -21.58 -6.61
CA PHE A 429 -7.97 -20.38 -7.30
C PHE A 429 -9.43 -20.50 -7.77
N LEU A 430 -9.76 -21.62 -8.42
CA LEU A 430 -11.09 -21.87 -8.98
C LEU A 430 -12.16 -21.94 -7.88
N ASN A 431 -11.85 -22.51 -6.73
CA ASN A 431 -12.76 -22.56 -5.58
C ASN A 431 -13.05 -21.14 -5.05
N LYS A 432 -12.02 -20.31 -4.85
CA LYS A 432 -12.19 -18.90 -4.46
C LYS A 432 -12.99 -18.13 -5.52
N TYR A 433 -12.68 -18.32 -6.80
CA TYR A 433 -13.40 -17.68 -7.90
C TYR A 433 -14.89 -18.04 -7.92
N ASN A 434 -15.21 -19.33 -7.81
CA ASN A 434 -16.60 -19.78 -7.85
C ASN A 434 -17.42 -19.27 -6.64
N MET A 435 -16.80 -19.20 -5.48
CA MET A 435 -17.40 -18.59 -4.29
C MET A 435 -17.71 -17.12 -4.54
N GLN A 436 -16.74 -16.35 -4.97
CA GLN A 436 -16.89 -14.90 -5.19
C GLN A 436 -17.87 -14.59 -6.33
N LYS A 437 -17.73 -15.29 -7.47
CA LYS A 437 -18.61 -15.10 -8.64
C LYS A 437 -20.08 -15.32 -8.31
N GLY A 438 -20.39 -16.26 -7.43
CA GLY A 438 -21.76 -16.56 -7.00
C GLY A 438 -22.45 -15.41 -6.25
N LEU A 439 -21.67 -14.43 -5.77
CA LEU A 439 -22.17 -13.26 -5.04
C LEU A 439 -22.48 -12.06 -5.97
N TYR A 440 -22.07 -12.08 -7.24
CA TYR A 440 -22.24 -10.96 -8.16
C TYR A 440 -23.45 -11.15 -9.06
N ASP A 441 -24.04 -10.02 -9.43
CA ASP A 441 -25.18 -10.02 -10.31
C ASP A 441 -24.82 -10.42 -11.76
N GLU A 442 -25.81 -10.91 -12.52
CA GLU A 442 -25.62 -11.44 -13.87
C GLU A 442 -25.05 -10.39 -14.86
N MET A 443 -25.38 -9.11 -14.71
CA MET A 443 -24.88 -8.05 -15.59
C MET A 443 -23.37 -7.84 -15.45
N VAL A 444 -22.86 -7.93 -14.23
CA VAL A 444 -21.41 -7.85 -13.96
C VAL A 444 -20.71 -9.08 -14.52
N SER A 445 -21.32 -10.26 -14.40
CA SER A 445 -20.79 -11.51 -14.94
C SER A 445 -20.66 -11.48 -16.47
N GLU A 446 -21.62 -10.88 -17.20
CA GLU A 446 -21.51 -10.69 -18.65
C GLU A 446 -20.35 -9.76 -19.04
N ALA A 447 -20.17 -8.66 -18.35
CA ALA A 447 -19.05 -7.76 -18.60
C ALA A 447 -17.70 -8.44 -18.37
N MET A 448 -17.57 -9.28 -17.33
CA MET A 448 -16.36 -10.05 -17.02
C MET A 448 -15.99 -11.03 -18.14
N MET A 449 -16.96 -11.70 -18.78
CA MET A 449 -16.68 -12.68 -19.85
C MET A 449 -16.03 -12.06 -21.09
N ASN A 450 -16.05 -10.77 -21.25
CA ASN A 450 -15.50 -10.07 -22.42
C ASN A 450 -14.10 -9.48 -22.16
N LEU A 451 -13.52 -9.69 -21.00
CA LEU A 451 -12.18 -9.21 -20.68
C LEU A 451 -11.10 -10.14 -21.26
N ARG A 452 -9.91 -9.59 -21.48
CA ARG A 452 -8.82 -10.27 -22.22
C ARG A 452 -8.13 -11.35 -21.40
N PHE A 453 -8.01 -11.15 -20.09
CA PHE A 453 -7.35 -12.09 -19.17
C PHE A 453 -8.43 -12.88 -18.43
N ASP A 454 -8.44 -14.19 -18.57
CA ASP A 454 -9.50 -15.06 -18.08
C ASP A 454 -8.96 -16.32 -17.36
N LEU A 455 -9.89 -17.13 -16.84
CA LEU A 455 -9.59 -18.37 -16.14
C LEU A 455 -8.64 -19.31 -16.89
N ARG A 456 -8.66 -19.33 -18.22
CA ARG A 456 -7.78 -20.21 -19.02
C ARG A 456 -6.34 -19.74 -18.96
N ASN A 457 -6.13 -18.43 -18.89
CA ASN A 457 -4.80 -17.85 -18.74
C ASN A 457 -4.24 -18.17 -17.35
N ILE A 458 -5.07 -18.07 -16.32
CA ILE A 458 -4.69 -18.37 -14.94
C ILE A 458 -4.41 -19.86 -14.75
N GLU A 459 -5.31 -20.74 -15.27
CA GLU A 459 -5.10 -22.19 -15.25
C GLU A 459 -3.77 -22.58 -15.89
N TRP A 460 -3.52 -22.05 -17.08
CA TRP A 460 -2.28 -22.32 -17.78
C TRP A 460 -1.07 -21.82 -16.99
N TYR A 461 -1.14 -20.60 -16.47
CA TYR A 461 -0.03 -19.99 -15.72
C TYR A 461 0.29 -20.78 -14.45
N ILE A 462 -0.71 -21.07 -13.62
CA ILE A 462 -0.50 -21.78 -12.35
C ILE A 462 0.10 -23.17 -12.63
N ASN A 463 -0.49 -23.94 -13.55
CA ASN A 463 0.00 -25.28 -13.87
C ASN A 463 1.42 -25.26 -14.45
N ALA A 464 1.73 -24.32 -15.34
CA ALA A 464 3.06 -24.17 -15.90
C ALA A 464 4.08 -23.73 -14.85
N LYS A 465 3.69 -22.84 -13.94
CA LYS A 465 4.57 -22.32 -12.86
C LYS A 465 4.87 -23.39 -11.82
N VAL A 466 3.89 -24.20 -11.44
CA VAL A 466 4.10 -25.34 -10.56
C VAL A 466 5.13 -26.30 -11.16
N ALA A 467 4.92 -26.71 -12.43
CA ALA A 467 5.85 -27.62 -13.10
C ALA A 467 7.27 -27.03 -13.24
N ASP A 468 7.39 -25.75 -13.54
CA ASP A 468 8.65 -25.01 -13.62
C ASP A 468 9.39 -25.02 -12.27
N ILE A 469 8.70 -24.74 -11.17
CA ILE A 469 9.30 -24.73 -9.82
C ILE A 469 9.76 -26.16 -9.42
N GLU A 470 8.95 -27.19 -9.67
CA GLU A 470 9.32 -28.58 -9.39
C GLU A 470 10.59 -29.02 -10.17
N GLU A 471 10.71 -28.60 -11.43
CA GLU A 471 11.90 -28.85 -12.25
C GLU A 471 13.13 -28.14 -11.66
N GLN A 472 13.01 -26.86 -11.30
CA GLN A 472 14.10 -26.08 -10.74
C GLN A 472 14.53 -26.61 -9.36
N LEU A 473 13.59 -26.98 -8.48
CA LEU A 473 13.91 -27.58 -7.18
C LEU A 473 14.65 -28.91 -7.35
N THR A 474 14.25 -29.73 -8.32
CA THR A 474 14.96 -30.97 -8.66
C THR A 474 16.37 -30.69 -9.16
N PHE A 475 16.53 -29.65 -10.00
CA PHE A 475 17.84 -29.23 -10.51
C PHE A 475 18.78 -28.80 -9.37
N TYR A 476 18.31 -27.93 -8.47
CA TYR A 476 19.13 -27.43 -7.34
C TYR A 476 19.40 -28.48 -6.27
N ALA A 477 18.53 -29.47 -6.11
CA ALA A 477 18.82 -30.63 -5.25
C ALA A 477 20.01 -31.46 -5.78
N LEU A 478 20.19 -31.53 -7.10
CA LEU A 478 21.31 -32.24 -7.76
C LEU A 478 22.56 -31.35 -7.91
N HIS A 479 22.39 -30.02 -7.96
CA HIS A 479 23.43 -29.05 -8.22
C HIS A 479 23.46 -27.92 -7.17
N PRO A 480 23.67 -28.26 -5.88
CA PRO A 480 23.61 -27.27 -4.82
C PRO A 480 24.67 -26.16 -4.92
N GLU A 481 25.74 -26.42 -5.67
CA GLU A 481 26.81 -25.45 -5.95
C GLU A 481 26.41 -24.33 -6.92
N LEU A 482 25.26 -24.47 -7.60
CA LEU A 482 24.73 -23.47 -8.54
C LEU A 482 23.65 -22.57 -7.93
N ARG A 483 23.37 -22.71 -6.63
CA ARG A 483 22.43 -21.88 -5.92
C ARG A 483 22.94 -20.44 -5.75
N GLY A 484 22.03 -19.48 -5.84
CA GLY A 484 22.35 -18.05 -5.59
C GLY A 484 22.89 -17.34 -6.84
N PHE A 485 23.53 -16.21 -6.59
CA PHE A 485 24.03 -15.28 -7.61
C PHE A 485 25.54 -15.41 -7.83
#